data_0ed3d90df9afd57b0db5df613b362aec
#
_entry.id   0ed3d90df9afd57b0db5df613b362aec
#
_cell.length_a   1.000
_cell.length_b   1.000
_cell.length_c   1.000
_cell.angle_alpha   90.00
_cell.angle_beta   90.00
_cell.angle_gamma   90.00
#
_symmetry.space_group_name_H-M   'P 1'
#
loop_
_entity.id
_entity.type
_entity.pdbx_description
1 polymer ?
#
loop_
_entity_poly.entity_id
_entity_poly.type
_entity_poly.pdbx_seq_one_letter_code
_entity_poly.pdbx_strand_id
1 'polypeptide(L)'
;MTKNRLGWSVVVTALTLLTAGPALAQSFPPTSFLTPTKATWESTRTLVLGIAELFPEDKYDFKPTPAVRTLRENLIHLIGENYFFFSKVSGETLPNNSRFNALKTRDEILKELRASYDYDAKVWDSLTEEKAQELVEGRNNQKVQRWSFILGAIQDNMNHYGNLVVYARLNGLVPPRSAGK
;
A
#
# COMPACT_ATOMS: atom_id res chain seq x y z
N MET A 1 -16.95 -2.04 -93.65
CA MET A 1 -17.74 -1.39 -92.59
C MET A 1 -17.93 -2.39 -91.45
N THR A 2 -17.06 -2.40 -90.48
CA THR A 2 -17.04 -3.29 -89.30
C THR A 2 -17.36 -2.51 -88.08
N LYS A 3 -18.50 -2.77 -87.45
CA LYS A 3 -18.92 -2.14 -86.18
C LYS A 3 -18.29 -2.89 -85.00
N ASN A 4 -17.40 -2.21 -84.32
CA ASN A 4 -16.88 -2.64 -83.03
C ASN A 4 -17.93 -2.42 -81.96
N ARG A 5 -18.36 -3.49 -81.30
CA ARG A 5 -19.18 -3.42 -80.08
C ARG A 5 -18.23 -3.51 -78.86
N LEU A 6 -18.06 -2.41 -78.14
CA LEU A 6 -17.41 -2.42 -76.84
C LEU A 6 -18.37 -3.05 -75.80
N GLY A 7 -18.00 -4.19 -75.30
CA GLY A 7 -18.68 -4.80 -74.18
C GLY A 7 -18.21 -4.20 -72.86
N TRP A 8 -19.11 -3.61 -72.10
CA TRP A 8 -18.86 -3.11 -70.77
C TRP A 8 -19.04 -4.30 -69.77
N SER A 9 -17.92 -4.75 -69.21
CA SER A 9 -17.96 -5.70 -68.09
C SER A 9 -18.17 -4.93 -66.79
N VAL A 10 -19.37 -5.13 -66.19
CA VAL A 10 -19.66 -4.62 -64.88
C VAL A 10 -19.01 -5.54 -63.87
N VAL A 11 -17.94 -5.06 -63.18
CA VAL A 11 -17.35 -5.77 -62.04
C VAL A 11 -18.17 -5.38 -60.79
N VAL A 12 -18.99 -6.33 -60.32
CA VAL A 12 -19.68 -6.19 -59.04
C VAL A 12 -18.71 -6.58 -57.95
N THR A 13 -18.16 -5.59 -57.24
CA THR A 13 -17.36 -5.81 -56.05
C THR A 13 -18.32 -6.05 -54.88
N ALA A 14 -18.41 -7.31 -54.46
CA ALA A 14 -19.16 -7.65 -53.24
C ALA A 14 -18.40 -7.13 -52.00
N LEU A 15 -18.90 -6.09 -51.39
CA LEU A 15 -18.40 -5.55 -50.10
C LEU A 15 -18.95 -6.46 -48.98
N THR A 16 -18.14 -7.41 -48.50
CA THR A 16 -18.45 -8.20 -47.32
C THR A 16 -18.31 -7.31 -46.05
N LEU A 17 -19.46 -6.86 -45.52
CA LEU A 17 -19.52 -6.25 -44.20
C LEU A 17 -19.22 -7.34 -43.16
N LEU A 18 -18.00 -7.32 -42.60
CA LEU A 18 -17.71 -8.02 -41.36
C LEU A 18 -18.52 -7.30 -40.25
N THR A 19 -19.64 -7.87 -39.85
CA THR A 19 -20.31 -7.47 -38.59
C THR A 19 -19.45 -7.99 -37.46
N ALA A 20 -18.69 -7.08 -36.79
CA ALA A 20 -18.08 -7.37 -35.50
C ALA A 20 -19.22 -7.70 -34.52
N GLY A 21 -19.37 -8.96 -34.19
CA GLY A 21 -20.26 -9.37 -33.12
C GLY A 21 -19.91 -8.65 -31.82
N PRO A 22 -20.87 -8.47 -30.88
CA PRO A 22 -20.58 -7.85 -29.60
C PRO A 22 -19.47 -8.68 -28.93
N ALA A 23 -18.33 -8.02 -28.67
CA ALA A 23 -17.28 -8.60 -27.85
C ALA A 23 -17.95 -8.96 -26.51
N LEU A 24 -18.07 -10.24 -26.21
CA LEU A 24 -18.50 -10.71 -24.90
C LEU A 24 -17.46 -10.20 -23.90
N ALA A 25 -17.77 -9.07 -23.26
CA ALA A 25 -17.00 -8.61 -22.12
C ALA A 25 -17.01 -9.73 -21.10
N GLN A 26 -15.87 -10.40 -20.92
CA GLN A 26 -15.70 -11.43 -19.93
C GLN A 26 -15.91 -10.77 -18.57
N SER A 27 -17.09 -10.89 -17.99
CA SER A 27 -17.37 -10.42 -16.63
C SER A 27 -16.66 -11.38 -15.69
N PHE A 28 -15.50 -10.97 -15.20
CA PHE A 28 -14.91 -11.60 -14.03
C PHE A 28 -15.87 -11.37 -12.84
N PRO A 29 -16.14 -12.39 -12.01
CA PRO A 29 -16.88 -12.16 -10.79
C PRO A 29 -16.15 -11.09 -9.98
N PRO A 30 -16.85 -10.17 -9.30
CA PRO A 30 -16.22 -9.16 -8.49
C PRO A 30 -15.40 -9.86 -7.40
N THR A 31 -14.09 -9.94 -7.60
CA THR A 31 -13.16 -10.43 -6.58
C THR A 31 -12.91 -9.30 -5.60
N SER A 32 -13.09 -9.57 -4.31
CA SER A 32 -12.76 -8.61 -3.26
C SER A 32 -11.30 -8.18 -3.38
N PHE A 33 -11.07 -6.90 -3.54
CA PHE A 33 -9.75 -6.29 -3.46
C PHE A 33 -9.28 -6.25 -2.00
N LEU A 34 -10.17 -6.03 -1.05
CA LEU A 34 -9.84 -5.83 0.36
C LEU A 34 -9.24 -7.08 1.00
N THR A 35 -9.77 -8.26 0.69
CA THR A 35 -9.30 -9.52 1.31
C THR A 35 -7.80 -9.80 1.10
N PRO A 36 -7.27 -9.83 -0.14
CA PRO A 36 -5.83 -10.06 -0.36
C PRO A 36 -4.98 -8.89 0.14
N THR A 37 -5.51 -7.67 0.10
CA THR A 37 -4.79 -6.49 0.58
C THR A 37 -4.68 -6.50 2.11
N LYS A 38 -5.74 -6.91 2.83
CA LYS A 38 -5.70 -7.10 4.29
C LYS A 38 -4.65 -8.13 4.68
N ALA A 39 -4.60 -9.27 4.01
CA ALA A 39 -3.59 -10.30 4.27
C ALA A 39 -2.16 -9.78 4.05
N THR A 40 -1.94 -8.93 3.05
CA THR A 40 -0.65 -8.27 2.80
C THR A 40 -0.30 -7.30 3.92
N TRP A 41 -1.27 -6.50 4.36
CA TRP A 41 -1.09 -5.58 5.50
C TRP A 41 -0.78 -6.33 6.80
N GLU A 42 -1.48 -7.42 7.11
CA GLU A 42 -1.21 -8.25 8.30
C GLU A 42 0.20 -8.85 8.28
N SER A 43 0.65 -9.32 7.12
CA SER A 43 2.03 -9.78 6.93
C SER A 43 3.03 -8.65 7.19
N THR A 44 2.76 -7.45 6.68
CA THR A 44 3.59 -6.27 6.87
C THR A 44 3.65 -5.87 8.35
N ARG A 45 2.50 -5.80 9.03
CA ARG A 45 2.41 -5.56 10.48
C ARG A 45 3.29 -6.54 11.26
N THR A 46 3.17 -7.83 10.97
CA THR A 46 3.95 -8.88 11.64
C THR A 46 5.46 -8.67 11.48
N LEU A 47 5.89 -8.31 10.27
CA LEU A 47 7.31 -8.07 9.98
C LEU A 47 7.85 -6.83 10.70
N VAL A 48 7.09 -5.73 10.69
CA VAL A 48 7.52 -4.47 11.32
C VAL A 48 7.55 -4.61 12.84
N LEU A 49 6.52 -5.21 13.45
CA LEU A 49 6.53 -5.47 14.89
C LEU A 49 7.68 -6.40 15.28
N GLY A 50 7.85 -7.51 14.54
CA GLY A 50 8.91 -8.47 14.84
C GLY A 50 10.31 -7.88 14.73
N ILE A 51 10.57 -6.99 13.76
CA ILE A 51 11.89 -6.34 13.67
C ILE A 51 12.09 -5.27 14.74
N ALA A 52 11.05 -4.51 15.09
CA ALA A 52 11.12 -3.51 16.16
C ALA A 52 11.43 -4.16 17.52
N GLU A 53 10.87 -5.33 17.77
CA GLU A 53 11.05 -6.11 19.01
C GLU A 53 12.44 -6.74 19.15
N LEU A 54 13.16 -6.96 18.04
CA LEU A 54 14.51 -7.53 18.07
C LEU A 54 15.52 -6.67 18.81
N PHE A 55 15.37 -5.36 18.76
CA PHE A 55 16.39 -4.46 19.28
C PHE A 55 16.23 -4.27 20.80
N PRO A 56 17.33 -4.42 21.57
CA PRO A 56 17.37 -4.03 22.96
C PRO A 56 17.35 -2.50 23.11
N GLU A 57 16.99 -2.01 24.30
CA GLU A 57 16.85 -0.58 24.61
C GLU A 57 18.09 0.25 24.21
N ASP A 58 19.29 -0.24 24.50
CA ASP A 58 20.55 0.46 24.21
C ASP A 58 20.83 0.67 22.72
N LYS A 59 20.05 0.05 21.83
CA LYS A 59 20.16 0.20 20.38
C LYS A 59 19.15 1.19 19.77
N TYR A 60 18.25 1.73 20.56
CA TYR A 60 17.22 2.63 20.04
C TYR A 60 17.77 3.96 19.50
N ASP A 61 18.93 4.39 19.96
CA ASP A 61 19.60 5.60 19.46
C ASP A 61 20.67 5.29 18.38
N PHE A 62 20.78 4.00 17.99
CA PHE A 62 21.66 3.61 16.89
C PHE A 62 21.18 4.17 15.55
N LYS A 63 22.12 4.65 14.74
CA LYS A 63 21.94 5.01 13.34
C LYS A 63 23.19 4.65 12.53
N PRO A 64 23.06 4.12 11.32
CA PRO A 64 24.19 3.72 10.47
C PRO A 64 25.11 4.88 10.09
N THR A 65 24.56 6.05 9.84
CA THR A 65 25.27 7.28 9.49
C THR A 65 24.60 8.51 10.11
N PRO A 66 25.31 9.65 10.25
CA PRO A 66 24.70 10.89 10.75
C PRO A 66 23.51 11.40 9.92
N ALA A 67 23.44 11.03 8.63
CA ALA A 67 22.44 11.54 7.68
C ALA A 67 21.09 10.81 7.76
N VAL A 68 20.99 9.70 8.51
CA VAL A 68 19.75 8.93 8.63
C VAL A 68 19.16 9.02 10.04
N ARG A 69 17.89 8.67 10.17
CA ARG A 69 17.18 8.60 11.46
C ARG A 69 17.80 7.55 12.36
N THR A 70 17.71 7.74 13.68
CA THR A 70 17.94 6.65 14.64
C THR A 70 16.85 5.59 14.51
N LEU A 71 17.05 4.41 15.11
CA LEU A 71 16.00 3.39 15.21
C LEU A 71 14.74 3.98 15.88
N ARG A 72 14.89 4.67 16.99
CA ARG A 72 13.82 5.39 17.72
C ARG A 72 13.03 6.30 16.79
N GLU A 73 13.70 7.17 16.08
CA GLU A 73 13.09 8.12 15.15
C GLU A 73 12.36 7.42 13.99
N ASN A 74 12.88 6.29 13.50
CA ASN A 74 12.21 5.49 12.47
C ASN A 74 10.90 4.88 12.99
N LEU A 75 10.91 4.31 14.20
CA LEU A 75 9.72 3.70 14.79
C LEU A 75 8.65 4.74 15.15
N ILE A 76 9.07 5.89 15.68
CA ILE A 76 8.15 7.02 15.94
C ILE A 76 7.53 7.54 14.64
N HIS A 77 8.31 7.62 13.57
CA HIS A 77 7.80 8.00 12.26
C HIS A 77 6.76 6.99 11.75
N LEU A 78 7.03 5.69 11.81
CA LEU A 78 6.08 4.63 11.44
C LEU A 78 4.76 4.71 12.22
N ILE A 79 4.81 4.98 13.52
CA ILE A 79 3.61 5.21 14.33
C ILE A 79 2.77 6.34 13.73
N GLY A 80 3.42 7.47 13.42
CA GLY A 80 2.75 8.63 12.83
C GLY A 80 2.15 8.33 11.45
N GLU A 81 2.87 7.59 10.59
CA GLU A 81 2.40 7.23 9.26
C GLU A 81 1.22 6.24 9.31
N ASN A 82 1.22 5.25 10.20
CA ASN A 82 0.08 4.36 10.39
C ASN A 82 -1.19 5.16 10.68
N TYR A 83 -1.16 6.00 11.71
CA TYR A 83 -2.30 6.85 12.05
C TYR A 83 -2.67 7.79 10.89
N PHE A 84 -1.69 8.39 10.20
CA PHE A 84 -1.96 9.28 9.07
C PHE A 84 -2.71 8.56 7.95
N PHE A 85 -2.18 7.45 7.46
CA PHE A 85 -2.79 6.73 6.34
C PHE A 85 -4.19 6.22 6.69
N PHE A 86 -4.34 5.57 7.84
CA PHE A 86 -5.62 4.97 8.20
C PHE A 86 -6.65 5.99 8.68
N SER A 87 -6.27 7.18 9.14
CA SER A 87 -7.21 8.29 9.31
C SER A 87 -7.82 8.76 7.98
N LYS A 88 -7.04 8.73 6.90
CA LYS A 88 -7.57 9.00 5.55
C LYS A 88 -8.53 7.92 5.07
N VAL A 89 -8.30 6.66 5.47
CA VAL A 89 -9.18 5.54 5.17
C VAL A 89 -10.47 5.61 6.00
N SER A 90 -10.40 5.92 7.29
CA SER A 90 -11.60 6.05 8.16
C SER A 90 -12.37 7.34 7.89
N GLY A 91 -11.67 8.41 7.54
CA GLY A 91 -12.19 9.78 7.47
C GLY A 91 -12.16 10.51 8.81
N GLU A 92 -11.55 9.93 9.84
CA GLU A 92 -11.39 10.54 11.17
C GLU A 92 -10.32 11.61 11.17
N THR A 93 -10.54 12.65 11.98
CA THR A 93 -9.49 13.63 12.29
C THR A 93 -8.77 13.17 13.55
N LEU A 94 -7.49 12.84 13.40
CA LEU A 94 -6.66 12.41 14.52
C LEU A 94 -5.92 13.58 15.15
N PRO A 95 -5.55 13.46 16.44
CA PRO A 95 -4.68 14.43 17.11
C PRO A 95 -3.32 14.55 16.40
N ASN A 96 -2.67 15.70 16.58
CA ASN A 96 -1.34 15.95 16.01
C ASN A 96 -0.33 14.88 16.46
N ASN A 97 0.47 14.41 15.51
CA ASN A 97 1.52 13.39 15.71
C ASN A 97 2.68 13.88 16.60
N SER A 98 2.77 15.18 16.92
CA SER A 98 3.81 15.71 17.82
C SER A 98 3.82 15.05 19.20
N ARG A 99 2.69 14.47 19.65
CA ARG A 99 2.58 13.70 20.90
C ARG A 99 3.55 12.52 20.95
N PHE A 100 3.90 11.94 19.81
CA PHE A 100 4.80 10.79 19.74
C PHE A 100 6.26 11.16 20.01
N ASN A 101 6.63 12.45 19.89
CA ASN A 101 7.97 12.95 20.24
C ASN A 101 8.28 12.82 21.74
N ALA A 102 7.25 12.62 22.57
CA ALA A 102 7.40 12.39 24.00
C ALA A 102 7.82 10.96 24.35
N LEU A 103 7.67 9.99 23.43
CA LEU A 103 8.05 8.60 23.64
C LEU A 103 9.58 8.47 23.76
N LYS A 104 10.06 7.96 24.90
CA LYS A 104 11.49 7.89 25.23
C LYS A 104 12.03 6.49 25.36
N THR A 105 11.23 5.55 25.86
CA THR A 105 11.67 4.19 26.11
C THR A 105 11.21 3.24 24.99
N ARG A 106 11.94 2.13 24.86
CA ARG A 106 11.56 1.03 23.96
C ARG A 106 10.12 0.57 24.20
N ASP A 107 9.75 0.38 25.47
CA ASP A 107 8.43 -0.15 25.82
C ASP A 107 7.30 0.83 25.49
N GLU A 108 7.50 2.13 25.69
CA GLU A 108 6.55 3.17 25.26
C GLU A 108 6.37 3.15 23.73
N ILE A 109 7.47 3.07 22.98
CA ILE A 109 7.46 3.04 21.52
C ILE A 109 6.79 1.77 20.99
N LEU A 110 7.15 0.60 21.52
CA LEU A 110 6.53 -0.66 21.10
C LEU A 110 5.04 -0.72 21.45
N LYS A 111 4.66 -0.21 22.62
CA LYS A 111 3.25 -0.09 23.01
C LYS A 111 2.47 0.79 22.03
N GLU A 112 2.99 1.96 21.69
CA GLU A 112 2.31 2.87 20.76
C GLU A 112 2.33 2.34 19.32
N LEU A 113 3.41 1.68 18.89
CA LEU A 113 3.48 1.04 17.58
C LEU A 113 2.40 -0.06 17.44
N ARG A 114 2.22 -0.90 18.48
CA ARG A 114 1.11 -1.86 18.50
C ARG A 114 -0.25 -1.18 18.47
N ALA A 115 -0.44 -0.11 19.27
CA ALA A 115 -1.68 0.65 19.31
C ALA A 115 -2.02 1.28 17.94
N SER A 116 -1.03 1.75 17.19
CA SER A 116 -1.26 2.27 15.84
C SER A 116 -1.77 1.18 14.88
N TYR A 117 -1.21 -0.01 14.93
CA TYR A 117 -1.71 -1.15 14.15
C TYR A 117 -3.07 -1.68 14.61
N ASP A 118 -3.38 -1.57 15.89
CA ASP A 118 -4.71 -1.93 16.40
C ASP A 118 -5.78 -0.93 15.95
N TYR A 119 -5.42 0.35 15.81
CA TYR A 119 -6.25 1.35 15.15
C TYR A 119 -6.49 1.00 13.68
N ASP A 120 -5.43 0.68 12.94
CA ASP A 120 -5.53 0.27 11.54
C ASP A 120 -6.46 -0.95 11.37
N ALA A 121 -6.32 -1.95 12.26
CA ALA A 121 -7.18 -3.15 12.25
C ALA A 121 -8.66 -2.81 12.42
N LYS A 122 -9.00 -1.90 13.34
CA LYS A 122 -10.39 -1.43 13.53
C LYS A 122 -10.93 -0.74 12.28
N VAL A 123 -10.11 0.05 11.60
CA VAL A 123 -10.50 0.69 10.33
C VAL A 123 -10.74 -0.37 9.26
N TRP A 124 -9.88 -1.40 9.15
CA TRP A 124 -10.08 -2.53 8.26
C TRP A 124 -11.41 -3.26 8.50
N ASP A 125 -11.78 -3.52 9.75
CA ASP A 125 -12.99 -4.26 10.12
C ASP A 125 -14.26 -3.49 9.78
N SER A 126 -14.18 -2.15 9.65
CA SER A 126 -15.31 -1.28 9.26
C SER A 126 -15.34 -0.91 7.77
N LEU A 127 -14.35 -1.34 6.97
CA LEU A 127 -14.21 -0.93 5.58
C LEU A 127 -14.95 -1.88 4.64
N THR A 128 -15.85 -1.34 3.82
CA THR A 128 -16.51 -2.08 2.73
C THR A 128 -15.84 -1.78 1.38
N GLU A 129 -16.08 -2.63 0.38
CA GLU A 129 -15.58 -2.42 -0.99
C GLU A 129 -16.06 -1.09 -1.57
N GLU A 130 -17.33 -0.72 -1.33
CA GLU A 130 -17.90 0.53 -1.80
C GLU A 130 -17.20 1.72 -1.15
N LYS A 131 -17.06 1.69 0.17
CA LYS A 131 -16.38 2.76 0.93
C LYS A 131 -14.92 2.90 0.52
N ALA A 132 -14.24 1.80 0.23
CA ALA A 132 -12.85 1.82 -0.23
C ALA A 132 -12.68 2.54 -1.58
N GLN A 133 -13.69 2.51 -2.43
CA GLN A 133 -13.67 3.16 -3.76
C GLN A 133 -14.10 4.62 -3.74
N GLU A 134 -14.63 5.13 -2.62
CA GLU A 134 -14.96 6.55 -2.51
C GLU A 134 -13.76 7.46 -2.80
N LEU A 135 -14.05 8.57 -3.49
CA LEU A 135 -13.04 9.60 -3.73
C LEU A 135 -12.88 10.49 -2.50
N VAL A 136 -11.67 10.55 -1.98
CA VAL A 136 -11.28 11.41 -0.87
C VAL A 136 -10.17 12.37 -1.28
N GLU A 137 -9.89 13.36 -0.45
CA GLU A 137 -8.81 14.31 -0.70
C GLU A 137 -7.45 13.66 -0.43
N GLY A 138 -6.63 13.62 -1.49
CA GLY A 138 -5.25 13.18 -1.46
C GLY A 138 -4.27 14.34 -1.32
N ARG A 139 -3.02 14.10 -1.70
CA ARG A 139 -2.00 15.15 -1.73
C ARG A 139 -2.32 16.18 -2.82
N ASN A 140 -1.96 17.45 -2.59
CA ASN A 140 -2.15 18.56 -3.55
C ASN A 140 -3.62 18.73 -4.01
N ASN A 141 -4.58 18.49 -3.13
CA ASN A 141 -6.02 18.60 -3.39
C ASN A 141 -6.53 17.69 -4.53
N GLN A 142 -5.76 16.68 -4.92
CA GLN A 142 -6.20 15.68 -5.88
C GLN A 142 -7.23 14.76 -5.24
N LYS A 143 -8.22 14.31 -6.03
CA LYS A 143 -9.15 13.28 -5.59
C LYS A 143 -8.57 11.92 -5.92
N VAL A 144 -8.46 11.07 -4.90
CA VAL A 144 -7.96 9.70 -5.01
C VAL A 144 -8.93 8.74 -4.35
N GLN A 145 -8.97 7.50 -4.81
CA GLN A 145 -9.76 6.48 -4.13
C GLN A 145 -9.20 6.20 -2.73
N ARG A 146 -10.08 6.04 -1.77
CA ARG A 146 -9.74 5.82 -0.35
C ARG A 146 -8.76 4.67 -0.14
N TRP A 147 -8.90 3.57 -0.88
CA TRP A 147 -8.00 2.41 -0.81
C TRP A 147 -6.55 2.73 -1.17
N SER A 148 -6.29 3.79 -1.93
CA SER A 148 -4.91 4.17 -2.29
C SER A 148 -4.06 4.52 -1.07
N PHE A 149 -4.67 4.99 0.02
CA PHE A 149 -3.99 5.23 1.29
C PHE A 149 -3.57 3.92 1.97
N ILE A 150 -4.33 2.85 1.80
CA ILE A 150 -3.94 1.52 2.30
C ILE A 150 -2.68 1.01 1.60
N LEU A 151 -2.63 1.14 0.27
CA LEU A 151 -1.42 0.79 -0.47
C LEU A 151 -0.24 1.66 -0.07
N GLY A 152 -0.49 2.96 0.15
CA GLY A 152 0.52 3.88 0.67
C GLY A 152 1.07 3.42 2.02
N ALA A 153 0.21 3.03 2.96
CA ALA A 153 0.61 2.50 4.25
C ALA A 153 1.47 1.24 4.13
N ILE A 154 1.04 0.26 3.32
CA ILE A 154 1.79 -0.98 3.10
C ILE A 154 3.16 -0.68 2.48
N GLN A 155 3.20 0.17 1.46
CA GLN A 155 4.44 0.54 0.79
C GLN A 155 5.42 1.24 1.73
N ASP A 156 4.94 2.21 2.50
CA ASP A 156 5.76 2.97 3.45
C ASP A 156 6.32 2.06 4.54
N ASN A 157 5.46 1.25 5.16
CA ASN A 157 5.87 0.30 6.18
C ASN A 157 6.91 -0.71 5.66
N MET A 158 6.75 -1.24 4.44
CA MET A 158 7.71 -2.17 3.85
C MET A 158 9.03 -1.50 3.48
N ASN A 159 9.01 -0.23 3.08
CA ASN A 159 10.20 0.57 2.85
C ASN A 159 10.99 0.77 4.14
N HIS A 160 10.30 1.13 5.23
CA HIS A 160 10.91 1.25 6.56
C HIS A 160 11.38 -0.10 7.11
N TYR A 161 10.62 -1.18 6.93
CA TYR A 161 11.07 -2.53 7.28
C TYR A 161 12.39 -2.88 6.60
N GLY A 162 12.55 -2.58 5.30
CA GLY A 162 13.81 -2.79 4.57
C GLY A 162 14.97 -2.03 5.19
N ASN A 163 14.76 -0.76 5.57
CA ASN A 163 15.77 0.03 6.29
C ASN A 163 16.11 -0.61 7.64
N LEU A 164 15.13 -1.01 8.44
CA LEU A 164 15.34 -1.64 9.75
C LEU A 164 16.05 -2.99 9.65
N VAL A 165 15.90 -3.73 8.55
CA VAL A 165 16.69 -4.94 8.26
C VAL A 165 18.19 -4.64 8.20
N VAL A 166 18.58 -3.51 7.58
CA VAL A 166 19.97 -3.06 7.55
C VAL A 166 20.45 -2.72 8.96
N TYR A 167 19.64 -1.98 9.73
CA TYR A 167 19.98 -1.63 11.12
C TYR A 167 20.17 -2.88 11.98
N ALA A 168 19.27 -3.88 11.85
CA ALA A 168 19.39 -5.14 12.58
C ALA A 168 20.70 -5.86 12.26
N ARG A 169 21.04 -6.03 10.98
CA ARG A 169 22.26 -6.72 10.55
C ARG A 169 23.52 -6.02 11.01
N LEU A 170 23.56 -4.69 11.00
CA LEU A 170 24.70 -3.91 11.50
C LEU A 170 24.89 -4.05 13.02
N ASN A 171 23.86 -4.47 13.74
CA ASN A 171 23.91 -4.78 15.17
C ASN A 171 23.99 -6.29 15.46
N GLY A 172 24.29 -7.13 14.45
CA GLY A 172 24.42 -8.59 14.62
C GLY A 172 23.10 -9.32 14.87
N LEU A 173 21.95 -8.66 14.65
CA LEU A 173 20.62 -9.24 14.85
C LEU A 173 20.12 -9.91 13.57
N VAL A 174 19.37 -11.01 13.71
CA VAL A 174 18.79 -11.76 12.58
C VAL A 174 17.36 -11.27 12.33
N PRO A 175 17.09 -10.60 11.18
CA PRO A 175 15.74 -10.11 10.86
C PRO A 175 14.71 -11.24 10.77
N PRO A 176 13.39 -10.98 11.06
CA PRO A 176 12.35 -12.01 11.13
C PRO A 176 12.26 -12.89 9.87
N ARG A 177 12.36 -12.31 8.66
CA ARG A 177 12.35 -13.08 7.40
C ARG A 177 13.57 -13.98 7.19
N SER A 178 14.62 -13.79 7.94
CA SER A 178 15.87 -14.58 7.85
C SER A 178 16.01 -15.58 8.99
N ALA A 179 15.15 -15.51 9.99
CA ALA A 179 15.12 -16.46 11.10
C ALA A 179 14.64 -17.83 10.57
N GLY A 180 15.45 -18.86 10.77
CA GLY A 180 15.13 -20.23 10.32
C GLY A 180 15.65 -20.61 8.94
N LYS A 181 16.55 -19.81 8.33
CA LYS A 181 17.26 -20.15 7.09
C LYS A 181 18.66 -20.66 7.40
#